data_bf6a45024ee60d61c342c72557e32541
#
_entry.id   bf6a45024ee60d61c342c72557e32541
#
_cell.length_a   1.000
_cell.length_b   1.000
_cell.length_c   1.000
_cell.angle_alpha   90.00
_cell.angle_beta   90.00
_cell.angle_gamma   90.00
#
_symmetry.space_group_name_H-M   'P 1'
#
loop_
_entity.id
_entity.type
_entity.pdbx_description
1 polymer ?
#
loop_
_entity_poly.entity_id
_entity_poly.type
_entity_poly.pdbx_seq_one_letter_code
_entity_poly.pdbx_strand_id
1 'polypeptide(L)'
;MSSLILMLMLQLPATQFLVSTKAGLVNYVQGSATVKPATRVPAGQVIHTGPGGAVEILLNPGSYLRMGENSRVVLDRVELYDIAASILEGSMIVEANGFSKETPLQISTGALKMEIIRDGIYLFADGKVVVVDGRIRDASNALVYGKGYEVSDDQGYRARKVKTFTTALELWSQKRDADISRANLNVARSLRQVPDLPLNSLLDVWLWYPAFGSFIYMPGSRYRSPYGYRYQAAGEVRSYGGGFSAGSGGGGGSNANAGGGSSNSNASSGGGGGGPVGFSSSVPASTGASSPTPSAGAQAGASTGGHSNTTLGK
;
A
#
# COMPACT_ATOMS: atom_id res chain seq x y z
N MET A 1 -57.83 25.54 -7.65
CA MET A 1 -57.32 24.15 -7.56
C MET A 1 -55.90 24.14 -8.05
N SER A 2 -54.98 24.27 -7.09
CA SER A 2 -53.55 24.38 -7.39
C SER A 2 -52.92 22.99 -7.44
N SER A 3 -52.49 22.58 -8.62
CA SER A 3 -51.72 21.34 -8.82
C SER A 3 -50.34 21.48 -8.23
N LEU A 4 -50.14 20.83 -7.09
CA LEU A 4 -48.81 20.69 -6.47
C LEU A 4 -48.07 19.58 -7.22
N ILE A 5 -47.19 19.93 -8.14
CA ILE A 5 -46.26 19.02 -8.77
C ILE A 5 -45.18 18.71 -7.75
N LEU A 6 -45.27 17.54 -7.11
CA LEU A 6 -44.26 16.96 -6.25
C LEU A 6 -43.11 16.50 -7.15
N MET A 7 -42.11 17.37 -7.32
CA MET A 7 -40.84 17.02 -7.98
C MET A 7 -40.05 16.11 -7.05
N LEU A 8 -40.22 14.80 -7.20
CA LEU A 8 -39.40 13.81 -6.54
C LEU A 8 -38.01 13.87 -7.15
N MET A 9 -37.12 14.68 -6.54
CA MET A 9 -35.71 14.67 -6.84
C MET A 9 -35.17 13.29 -6.43
N LEU A 10 -35.04 12.40 -7.41
CA LEU A 10 -34.23 11.21 -7.28
C LEU A 10 -32.79 11.69 -7.16
N GLN A 11 -32.33 11.94 -5.94
CA GLN A 11 -30.91 12.10 -5.65
C GLN A 11 -30.28 10.72 -5.79
N LEU A 12 -29.86 10.37 -7.00
CA LEU A 12 -28.83 9.37 -7.17
C LEU A 12 -27.64 9.83 -6.32
N PRO A 13 -27.10 8.98 -5.44
CA PRO A 13 -25.84 9.31 -4.78
C PRO A 13 -24.82 9.46 -5.90
N ALA A 14 -24.52 10.69 -6.25
CA ALA A 14 -23.35 11.00 -7.04
C ALA A 14 -22.18 10.46 -6.21
N THR A 15 -21.64 9.32 -6.60
CA THR A 15 -20.41 8.78 -6.03
C THR A 15 -19.33 9.77 -6.43
N GLN A 16 -19.14 10.80 -5.61
CA GLN A 16 -18.10 11.80 -5.82
C GLN A 16 -16.78 11.09 -5.58
N PHE A 17 -16.16 10.65 -6.65
CA PHE A 17 -14.80 10.17 -6.61
C PHE A 17 -13.90 11.36 -6.33
N LEU A 18 -13.37 11.44 -5.12
CA LEU A 18 -12.36 12.43 -4.81
C LEU A 18 -11.02 11.94 -5.36
N VAL A 19 -10.47 12.66 -6.32
CA VAL A 19 -9.18 12.37 -6.93
C VAL A 19 -8.12 13.28 -6.30
N SER A 20 -6.96 12.71 -5.96
CA SER A 20 -5.81 13.47 -5.47
C SER A 20 -4.53 12.98 -6.13
N THR A 21 -3.59 13.90 -6.32
CA THR A 21 -2.20 13.61 -6.72
C THR A 21 -1.20 14.15 -5.71
N LYS A 22 -1.68 14.78 -4.63
CA LYS A 22 -0.84 15.52 -3.67
C LYS A 22 -0.24 14.60 -2.61
N ALA A 23 1.06 14.77 -2.34
CA ALA A 23 1.75 14.13 -1.23
C ALA A 23 1.29 14.65 0.14
N GLY A 24 1.55 13.88 1.20
CA GLY A 24 1.28 14.25 2.58
C GLY A 24 -0.16 14.03 3.05
N LEU A 25 -1.00 13.31 2.29
CA LEU A 25 -2.35 12.96 2.73
C LEU A 25 -2.30 11.70 3.60
N VAL A 26 -2.85 11.77 4.81
CA VAL A 26 -2.99 10.61 5.71
C VAL A 26 -4.06 9.68 5.16
N ASN A 27 -3.67 8.50 4.74
CA ASN A 27 -4.55 7.52 4.13
C ASN A 27 -5.22 6.60 5.16
N TYR A 28 -4.45 6.18 6.16
CA TYR A 28 -4.95 5.25 7.16
C TYR A 28 -4.24 5.47 8.50
N VAL A 29 -4.98 5.28 9.58
CA VAL A 29 -4.47 5.35 10.95
C VAL A 29 -4.99 4.14 11.72
N GLN A 30 -4.12 3.47 12.44
CA GLN A 30 -4.44 2.41 13.38
C GLN A 30 -3.87 2.79 14.75
N GLY A 31 -4.63 2.54 15.82
CA GLY A 31 -4.18 2.81 17.19
C GLY A 31 -3.91 4.29 17.47
N SER A 32 -2.87 4.56 18.27
CA SER A 32 -2.55 5.91 18.73
C SER A 32 -1.67 6.69 17.74
N ALA A 33 -2.15 7.85 17.29
CA ALA A 33 -1.40 8.76 16.41
C ALA A 33 -1.85 10.22 16.60
N THR A 34 -0.97 11.17 16.25
CA THR A 34 -1.27 12.63 16.31
C THR A 34 -2.02 13.15 15.09
N VAL A 35 -2.21 12.32 14.09
CA VAL A 35 -2.91 12.66 12.82
C VAL A 35 -4.17 11.81 12.66
N LYS A 36 -5.07 12.25 11.77
CA LYS A 36 -6.33 11.56 11.47
C LYS A 36 -6.41 11.20 9.98
N PRO A 37 -7.14 10.13 9.60
CA PRO A 37 -7.37 9.82 8.20
C PRO A 37 -7.97 11.01 7.43
N ALA A 38 -7.67 11.10 6.15
CA ALA A 38 -8.10 12.15 5.23
C ALA A 38 -7.64 13.58 5.60
N THR A 39 -6.70 13.74 6.54
CA THR A 39 -6.06 15.02 6.82
C THR A 39 -4.75 15.15 6.05
N ARG A 40 -4.41 16.38 5.68
CA ARG A 40 -3.12 16.69 5.05
C ARG A 40 -2.09 17.08 6.09
N VAL A 41 -0.91 16.52 6.01
CA VAL A 41 0.26 16.88 6.81
C VAL A 41 1.05 17.94 6.04
N PRO A 42 1.17 19.17 6.53
CA PRO A 42 2.02 20.17 5.91
C PRO A 42 3.50 19.84 6.12
N ALA A 43 4.35 20.40 5.25
CA ALA A 43 5.80 20.29 5.42
C ALA A 43 6.24 20.84 6.80
N GLY A 44 7.20 20.17 7.43
CA GLY A 44 7.75 20.50 8.74
C GLY A 44 6.92 20.03 9.93
N GLN A 45 5.71 19.48 9.73
CA GLN A 45 4.92 18.93 10.84
C GLN A 45 5.47 17.58 11.29
N VAL A 46 5.66 17.43 12.60
CA VAL A 46 6.01 16.15 13.22
C VAL A 46 4.74 15.29 13.35
N ILE A 47 4.83 14.07 12.86
CA ILE A 47 3.83 13.01 13.05
C ILE A 47 4.36 12.07 14.12
N HIS A 48 3.50 11.69 15.05
CA HIS A 48 3.85 10.79 16.13
C HIS A 48 2.85 9.64 16.23
N THR A 49 3.36 8.42 16.40
CA THR A 49 2.59 7.22 16.73
C THR A 49 2.97 6.72 18.12
N GLY A 50 1.98 6.33 18.91
CA GLY A 50 2.18 5.69 20.22
C GLY A 50 2.22 4.15 20.11
N PRO A 51 2.14 3.45 21.27
CA PRO A 51 2.09 1.99 21.31
C PRO A 51 0.90 1.45 20.48
N GLY A 52 1.16 0.42 19.66
CA GLY A 52 0.18 -0.16 18.74
C GLY A 52 -0.28 0.78 17.63
N GLY A 53 0.33 1.96 17.52
CA GLY A 53 0.02 2.94 16.49
C GLY A 53 0.66 2.60 15.14
N ALA A 54 -0.07 2.88 14.05
CA ALA A 54 0.48 2.86 12.70
C ALA A 54 -0.21 3.89 11.82
N VAL A 55 0.54 4.52 10.93
CA VAL A 55 0.05 5.55 10.02
C VAL A 55 0.52 5.26 8.60
N GLU A 56 -0.39 5.41 7.64
CA GLU A 56 -0.07 5.35 6.20
C GLU A 56 -0.31 6.73 5.57
N ILE A 57 0.68 7.25 4.90
CA ILE A 57 0.67 8.55 4.24
C ILE A 57 0.94 8.34 2.75
N LEU A 58 0.16 9.03 1.91
CA LEU A 58 0.34 9.05 0.47
C LEU A 58 1.50 9.98 0.10
N LEU A 59 2.38 9.47 -0.76
CA LEU A 59 3.43 10.25 -1.42
C LEU A 59 2.98 10.59 -2.85
N ASN A 60 3.80 10.37 -3.87
CA ASN A 60 3.33 10.38 -5.26
C ASN A 60 2.42 9.16 -5.55
N PRO A 61 1.58 9.18 -6.59
CA PRO A 61 0.66 8.09 -6.90
C PRO A 61 1.37 6.73 -6.98
N GLY A 62 0.87 5.77 -6.19
CA GLY A 62 1.44 4.44 -6.07
C GLY A 62 2.53 4.30 -4.99
N SER A 63 2.89 5.37 -4.28
CA SER A 63 3.89 5.31 -3.20
C SER A 63 3.30 5.65 -1.84
N TYR A 64 3.78 4.95 -0.84
CA TYR A 64 3.31 5.05 0.54
C TYR A 64 4.48 5.21 1.51
N LEU A 65 4.30 6.09 2.49
CA LEU A 65 5.11 6.12 3.69
C LEU A 65 4.28 5.51 4.82
N ARG A 66 4.81 4.47 5.46
CA ARG A 66 4.15 3.76 6.56
C ARG A 66 5.00 3.82 7.82
N MET A 67 4.42 4.35 8.88
CA MET A 67 5.06 4.46 10.20
C MET A 67 4.62 3.31 11.08
N GLY A 68 5.56 2.72 11.82
CA GLY A 68 5.29 1.77 12.89
C GLY A 68 4.90 2.44 14.21
N GLU A 69 4.72 1.65 15.25
CA GLU A 69 4.48 2.15 16.60
C GLU A 69 5.68 2.91 17.16
N ASN A 70 5.42 3.81 18.13
CA ASN A 70 6.44 4.60 18.83
C ASN A 70 7.41 5.31 17.88
N SER A 71 6.87 5.84 16.77
CA SER A 71 7.67 6.46 15.72
C SER A 71 7.38 7.96 15.60
N ARG A 72 8.40 8.73 15.22
CA ARG A 72 8.31 10.16 14.96
C ARG A 72 8.92 10.46 13.60
N VAL A 73 8.12 11.04 12.71
CA VAL A 73 8.49 11.36 11.33
C VAL A 73 8.09 12.78 11.01
N VAL A 74 8.91 13.46 10.20
CA VAL A 74 8.61 14.76 9.60
C VAL A 74 8.58 14.59 8.10
N LEU A 75 7.59 15.18 7.44
CA LEU A 75 7.63 15.38 6.00
C LEU A 75 8.31 16.74 5.75
N ASP A 76 9.57 16.72 5.33
CA ASP A 76 10.35 17.95 5.13
C ASP A 76 9.89 18.72 3.89
N ARG A 77 9.54 17.99 2.82
CA ARG A 77 8.98 18.50 1.57
C ARG A 77 7.86 17.57 1.07
N VAL A 78 6.81 18.15 0.49
CA VAL A 78 5.59 17.43 0.09
C VAL A 78 5.12 17.80 -1.33
N GLU A 79 6.00 18.36 -2.15
CA GLU A 79 5.68 18.61 -3.54
C GLU A 79 5.83 17.33 -4.38
N LEU A 80 5.01 17.15 -5.41
CA LEU A 80 4.85 15.88 -6.14
C LEU A 80 6.16 15.28 -6.68
N TYR A 81 7.10 16.14 -7.10
CA TYR A 81 8.40 15.72 -7.63
C TYR A 81 9.58 16.12 -6.72
N ASP A 82 9.29 16.64 -5.55
CA ASP A 82 10.27 16.99 -4.52
C ASP A 82 9.73 16.58 -3.14
N ILE A 83 9.88 15.32 -2.83
CA ILE A 83 9.43 14.74 -1.57
C ILE A 83 10.63 14.41 -0.71
N ALA A 84 10.59 14.84 0.54
CA ALA A 84 11.58 14.46 1.53
C ALA A 84 10.92 14.17 2.87
N ALA A 85 11.47 13.22 3.61
CA ALA A 85 11.04 12.90 4.96
C ALA A 85 12.24 12.57 5.86
N SER A 86 12.09 12.87 7.14
CA SER A 86 13.07 12.56 8.18
C SER A 86 12.41 11.68 9.24
N ILE A 87 13.04 10.52 9.52
CA ILE A 87 12.67 9.71 10.67
C ILE A 87 13.52 10.15 11.87
N LEU A 88 12.85 10.58 12.92
CA LEU A 88 13.48 11.06 14.14
C LEU A 88 13.60 9.95 15.18
N GLU A 89 12.67 9.00 15.17
CA GLU A 89 12.58 7.91 16.15
C GLU A 89 11.71 6.78 15.60
N GLY A 90 11.99 5.52 15.99
CA GLY A 90 11.19 4.35 15.68
C GLY A 90 11.45 3.79 14.28
N SER A 91 10.40 3.36 13.58
CA SER A 91 10.53 2.69 12.28
C SER A 91 9.55 3.19 11.22
N MET A 92 10.00 3.17 9.99
CA MET A 92 9.25 3.62 8.82
C MET A 92 9.54 2.72 7.61
N ILE A 93 8.53 2.39 6.83
CA ILE A 93 8.69 1.77 5.52
C ILE A 93 8.25 2.75 4.44
N VAL A 94 9.05 2.83 3.39
CA VAL A 94 8.64 3.45 2.12
C VAL A 94 8.43 2.35 1.09
N GLU A 95 7.21 2.27 0.58
CA GLU A 95 6.87 1.58 -0.66
C GLU A 95 6.90 2.62 -1.77
N ALA A 96 7.87 2.51 -2.67
CA ALA A 96 8.19 3.51 -3.68
C ALA A 96 7.78 3.06 -5.08
N ASN A 97 7.14 3.97 -5.82
CA ASN A 97 6.77 3.81 -7.23
C ASN A 97 7.03 5.13 -7.98
N GLY A 98 7.66 5.05 -9.15
CA GLY A 98 7.88 6.22 -10.03
C GLY A 98 9.01 7.16 -9.60
N PHE A 99 9.90 6.73 -8.70
CA PHE A 99 11.11 7.48 -8.37
C PHE A 99 12.29 7.07 -9.24
N SER A 100 13.15 8.03 -9.57
CA SER A 100 14.31 7.85 -10.43
C SER A 100 15.54 8.57 -9.87
N LYS A 101 16.65 8.51 -10.60
CA LYS A 101 17.85 9.27 -10.23
C LYS A 101 17.68 10.78 -10.38
N GLU A 102 16.80 11.20 -11.28
CA GLU A 102 16.47 12.58 -11.60
C GLU A 102 15.47 13.18 -10.61
N THR A 103 14.55 12.34 -10.13
CA THR A 103 13.50 12.71 -9.16
C THR A 103 13.51 11.73 -7.98
N PRO A 104 14.54 11.73 -7.14
CA PRO A 104 14.63 10.81 -6.02
C PRO A 104 13.74 11.25 -4.86
N LEU A 105 13.24 10.28 -4.11
CA LEU A 105 12.68 10.55 -2.79
C LEU A 105 13.81 10.59 -1.77
N GLN A 106 13.90 11.70 -1.04
CA GLN A 106 14.94 11.89 -0.04
C GLN A 106 14.46 11.48 1.35
N ILE A 107 15.24 10.62 2.02
CA ILE A 107 14.95 10.17 3.39
C ILE A 107 16.17 10.36 4.26
N SER A 108 15.98 10.99 5.42
CA SER A 108 17.00 11.14 6.44
C SER A 108 16.69 10.29 7.67
N THR A 109 17.71 9.61 8.23
CA THR A 109 17.62 8.87 9.50
C THR A 109 18.99 8.93 10.20
N GLY A 110 19.06 9.49 11.41
CA GLY A 110 20.32 9.79 12.05
C GLY A 110 21.20 10.67 11.18
N ALA A 111 22.45 10.29 10.95
CA ALA A 111 23.36 10.98 10.03
C ALA A 111 23.21 10.57 8.55
N LEU A 112 22.44 9.51 8.27
CA LEU A 112 22.24 9.04 6.90
C LEU A 112 21.29 9.96 6.13
N LYS A 113 21.72 10.35 4.91
CA LYS A 113 20.88 11.06 3.92
C LYS A 113 20.81 10.19 2.67
N MET A 114 19.67 9.59 2.46
CA MET A 114 19.47 8.57 1.44
C MET A 114 18.50 9.04 0.38
N GLU A 115 18.72 8.64 -0.86
CA GLU A 115 17.87 8.93 -2.01
C GLU A 115 17.35 7.62 -2.60
N ILE A 116 16.05 7.42 -2.55
CA ILE A 116 15.38 6.30 -3.24
C ILE A 116 15.35 6.65 -4.73
N ILE A 117 16.03 5.85 -5.54
CA ILE A 117 16.24 6.08 -6.98
C ILE A 117 15.62 4.99 -7.86
N ARG A 118 14.85 4.09 -7.29
CA ARG A 118 14.13 3.03 -7.99
C ARG A 118 12.95 2.57 -7.15
N ASP A 119 11.92 2.08 -7.83
CA ASP A 119 10.78 1.42 -7.20
C ASP A 119 11.22 0.27 -6.31
N GLY A 120 10.57 0.14 -5.15
CA GLY A 120 10.97 -0.86 -4.17
C GLY A 120 10.39 -0.66 -2.80
N ILE A 121 10.97 -1.37 -1.83
CA ILE A 121 10.60 -1.37 -0.41
C ILE A 121 11.84 -1.07 0.40
N TYR A 122 11.74 -0.06 1.25
CA TYR A 122 12.84 0.47 2.04
C TYR A 122 12.41 0.62 3.49
N LEU A 123 13.08 -0.09 4.40
CA LEU A 123 12.84 -0.01 5.84
C LEU A 123 13.90 0.92 6.48
N PHE A 124 13.43 1.92 7.20
CA PHE A 124 14.27 2.85 7.97
C PHE A 124 13.97 2.67 9.46
N ALA A 125 14.98 2.56 10.28
CA ALA A 125 14.85 2.47 11.72
C ALA A 125 16.19 2.83 12.40
N ASP A 126 16.14 3.69 13.40
CA ASP A 126 17.24 3.95 14.34
C ASP A 126 18.60 4.20 13.65
N GLY A 127 18.66 5.13 12.70
CA GLY A 127 19.91 5.44 11.96
C GLY A 127 20.35 4.36 10.97
N LYS A 128 19.43 3.47 10.56
CA LYS A 128 19.67 2.38 9.61
C LYS A 128 18.66 2.41 8.47
N VAL A 129 19.09 1.93 7.32
CA VAL A 129 18.19 1.62 6.21
C VAL A 129 18.46 0.21 5.71
N VAL A 130 17.40 -0.57 5.49
CA VAL A 130 17.45 -1.87 4.82
C VAL A 130 16.74 -1.77 3.48
N VAL A 131 17.45 -2.10 2.40
CA VAL A 131 16.88 -2.18 1.06
C VAL A 131 16.24 -3.58 0.92
N VAL A 132 14.94 -3.67 1.19
CA VAL A 132 14.19 -4.92 1.06
C VAL A 132 14.03 -5.27 -0.43
N ASP A 133 13.72 -4.28 -1.24
CA ASP A 133 13.75 -4.33 -2.71
C ASP A 133 14.06 -2.94 -3.28
N GLY A 134 14.58 -2.86 -4.50
CA GLY A 134 14.88 -1.60 -5.18
C GLY A 134 16.34 -1.18 -5.13
N ARG A 135 16.58 0.14 -5.17
CA ARG A 135 17.91 0.78 -5.10
C ARG A 135 17.83 2.11 -4.38
N ILE A 136 18.81 2.35 -3.51
CA ILE A 136 18.97 3.59 -2.77
C ILE A 136 20.40 4.13 -2.98
N ARG A 137 20.54 5.44 -3.05
CA ARG A 137 21.83 6.14 -3.18
C ARG A 137 22.09 6.90 -1.89
N ASP A 138 23.30 6.86 -1.41
CA ASP A 138 23.76 7.76 -0.36
C ASP A 138 24.06 9.14 -0.97
N ALA A 139 23.37 10.15 -0.47
CA ALA A 139 23.51 11.52 -0.96
C ALA A 139 24.89 12.13 -0.66
N SER A 140 25.62 11.61 0.34
CA SER A 140 26.91 12.15 0.79
C SER A 140 28.09 11.68 -0.07
N ASN A 141 28.05 10.42 -0.54
CA ASN A 141 29.17 9.79 -1.25
C ASN A 141 28.78 9.16 -2.61
N ALA A 142 27.52 9.32 -3.02
CA ALA A 142 26.96 8.78 -4.26
C ALA A 142 27.01 7.25 -4.42
N LEU A 143 27.32 6.50 -3.34
CA LEU A 143 27.29 5.05 -3.37
C LEU A 143 25.85 4.53 -3.49
N VAL A 144 25.68 3.47 -4.27
CA VAL A 144 24.36 2.88 -4.53
C VAL A 144 24.29 1.48 -3.92
N TYR A 145 23.22 1.27 -3.15
CA TYR A 145 22.93 0.00 -2.50
C TYR A 145 21.63 -0.60 -3.08
N GLY A 146 21.67 -1.89 -3.34
CA GLY A 146 20.52 -2.63 -3.86
C GLY A 146 19.93 -3.57 -2.82
N LYS A 147 19.01 -4.39 -3.28
CA LYS A 147 18.32 -5.41 -2.49
C LYS A 147 19.25 -6.21 -1.58
N GLY A 148 18.86 -6.34 -0.31
CA GLY A 148 19.57 -7.09 0.72
C GLY A 148 20.75 -6.35 1.35
N TYR A 149 20.89 -5.04 1.11
CA TYR A 149 21.86 -4.23 1.85
C TYR A 149 21.20 -3.52 3.03
N GLU A 150 21.92 -3.50 4.15
CA GLU A 150 21.72 -2.62 5.30
C GLU A 150 22.82 -1.58 5.29
N VAL A 151 22.46 -0.32 5.44
CA VAL A 151 23.38 0.80 5.65
C VAL A 151 23.08 1.42 7.00
N SER A 152 24.09 1.67 7.82
CA SER A 152 23.96 2.23 9.16
C SER A 152 25.00 3.32 9.41
N ASP A 153 24.69 4.24 10.33
CA ASP A 153 25.61 5.24 10.86
C ASP A 153 26.14 4.87 12.26
N ASP A 154 25.77 3.71 12.80
CA ASP A 154 26.27 3.21 14.09
C ASP A 154 27.80 3.07 14.05
N GLN A 155 28.51 3.74 14.96
CA GLN A 155 29.97 3.66 15.07
C GLN A 155 30.73 4.03 13.77
N GLY A 156 30.17 4.91 12.95
CA GLY A 156 30.64 5.27 11.62
C GLY A 156 29.90 4.52 10.52
N TYR A 157 29.87 5.11 9.34
CA TYR A 157 29.15 4.62 8.18
C TYR A 157 29.53 3.18 7.81
N ARG A 158 28.55 2.27 7.77
CA ARG A 158 28.74 0.87 7.41
C ARG A 158 27.65 0.39 6.46
N ALA A 159 28.05 -0.39 5.48
CA ALA A 159 27.14 -1.09 4.59
C ALA A 159 27.46 -2.58 4.57
N ARG A 160 26.46 -3.42 4.77
CA ARG A 160 26.61 -4.88 4.78
C ARG A 160 25.43 -5.60 4.12
N LYS A 161 25.65 -6.77 3.58
CA LYS A 161 24.57 -7.65 3.15
C LYS A 161 23.91 -8.30 4.37
N VAL A 162 22.58 -8.26 4.38
CA VAL A 162 21.77 -8.89 5.42
C VAL A 162 20.77 -9.85 4.79
N LYS A 163 20.45 -10.93 5.52
CA LYS A 163 19.28 -11.73 5.18
C LYS A 163 18.05 -10.90 5.52
N THR A 164 17.11 -10.83 4.59
CA THR A 164 15.84 -10.14 4.83
C THR A 164 15.14 -10.82 6.01
N PHE A 165 14.83 -10.05 7.05
CA PHE A 165 14.00 -10.49 8.17
C PHE A 165 12.70 -9.70 8.10
N THR A 166 11.61 -10.35 8.41
CA THR A 166 10.29 -9.74 8.35
C THR A 166 9.97 -9.09 9.70
N THR A 167 9.79 -7.78 9.70
CA THR A 167 9.35 -7.03 10.88
C THR A 167 7.83 -6.99 10.99
N ALA A 168 7.29 -6.65 12.17
CA ALA A 168 5.86 -6.43 12.35
C ALA A 168 5.33 -5.33 11.42
N LEU A 169 6.09 -4.24 11.25
CA LEU A 169 5.76 -3.16 10.34
C LEU A 169 5.73 -3.62 8.87
N GLU A 170 6.67 -4.49 8.46
CA GLU A 170 6.70 -5.04 7.10
C GLU A 170 5.49 -5.95 6.83
N LEU A 171 5.13 -6.82 7.77
CA LEU A 171 3.92 -7.64 7.66
C LEU A 171 2.66 -6.79 7.55
N TRP A 172 2.55 -5.75 8.38
CA TRP A 172 1.44 -4.81 8.32
C TRP A 172 1.41 -4.04 6.99
N SER A 173 2.57 -3.57 6.51
CA SER A 173 2.73 -2.87 5.23
C SER A 173 2.30 -3.77 4.06
N GLN A 174 2.77 -5.02 4.03
CA GLN A 174 2.39 -6.00 3.00
C GLN A 174 0.88 -6.29 3.03
N LYS A 175 0.30 -6.43 4.23
CA LYS A 175 -1.15 -6.61 4.37
C LYS A 175 -1.93 -5.41 3.85
N ARG A 176 -1.49 -4.18 4.16
CA ARG A 176 -2.12 -2.94 3.65
C ARG A 176 -2.10 -2.89 2.13
N ASP A 177 -0.96 -3.21 1.50
CA ASP A 177 -0.85 -3.24 0.04
C ASP A 177 -1.78 -4.29 -0.58
N ALA A 178 -1.89 -5.49 0.02
CA ALA A 178 -2.84 -6.51 -0.41
C ALA A 178 -4.31 -6.03 -0.32
N ASP A 179 -4.66 -5.31 0.76
CA ASP A 179 -6.01 -4.78 0.97
C ASP A 179 -6.32 -3.67 -0.06
N ILE A 180 -5.37 -2.76 -0.31
CA ILE A 180 -5.49 -1.70 -1.31
C ILE A 180 -5.61 -2.28 -2.72
N SER A 181 -4.80 -3.28 -3.06
CA SER A 181 -4.87 -3.98 -4.34
C SER A 181 -6.25 -4.61 -4.58
N ARG A 182 -6.82 -5.27 -3.57
CA ARG A 182 -8.19 -5.82 -3.64
C ARG A 182 -9.24 -4.72 -3.83
N ALA A 183 -9.10 -3.60 -3.11
CA ALA A 183 -9.98 -2.44 -3.26
C ALA A 183 -9.87 -1.84 -4.67
N ASN A 184 -8.65 -1.74 -5.23
CA ASN A 184 -8.42 -1.30 -6.60
C ASN A 184 -9.19 -2.18 -7.60
N LEU A 185 -9.12 -3.51 -7.49
CA LEU A 185 -9.85 -4.42 -8.38
C LEU A 185 -11.37 -4.21 -8.32
N ASN A 186 -11.92 -3.95 -7.13
CA ASN A 186 -13.36 -3.70 -6.95
C ASN A 186 -13.76 -2.37 -7.59
N VAL A 187 -12.99 -1.31 -7.36
CA VAL A 187 -13.25 0.00 -7.96
C VAL A 187 -13.10 -0.04 -9.48
N ALA A 188 -12.05 -0.66 -10.00
CA ALA A 188 -11.87 -0.80 -11.44
C ALA A 188 -13.05 -1.50 -12.11
N ARG A 189 -13.69 -2.47 -11.45
CA ARG A 189 -14.93 -3.11 -11.92
C ARG A 189 -16.13 -2.17 -11.86
N SER A 190 -16.29 -1.40 -10.79
CA SER A 190 -17.41 -0.47 -10.61
C SER A 190 -17.35 0.69 -11.61
N LEU A 191 -16.15 1.22 -11.90
CA LEU A 191 -15.95 2.29 -12.88
C LEU A 191 -16.39 1.89 -14.30
N ARG A 192 -16.35 0.60 -14.64
CA ARG A 192 -16.88 0.10 -15.92
C ARG A 192 -18.37 0.28 -16.10
N GLN A 193 -19.11 0.26 -14.99
CA GLN A 193 -20.57 0.32 -15.01
C GLN A 193 -21.08 1.75 -15.10
N VAL A 194 -20.18 2.74 -15.01
CA VAL A 194 -20.52 4.16 -15.14
C VAL A 194 -20.44 4.55 -16.60
N PRO A 195 -21.58 4.85 -17.27
CA PRO A 195 -21.57 5.35 -18.66
C PRO A 195 -20.79 6.67 -18.74
N ASP A 196 -20.10 6.88 -19.85
CA ASP A 196 -19.44 8.14 -20.23
C ASP A 196 -18.41 8.69 -19.24
N LEU A 197 -17.93 7.86 -18.28
CA LEU A 197 -16.86 8.28 -17.40
C LEU A 197 -15.56 8.45 -18.20
N PRO A 198 -14.89 9.62 -18.11
CA PRO A 198 -13.61 9.84 -18.80
C PRO A 198 -12.50 9.07 -18.09
N LEU A 199 -12.39 7.76 -18.35
CA LEU A 199 -11.44 6.88 -17.68
C LEU A 199 -9.98 7.33 -17.85
N ASN A 200 -9.67 8.07 -18.91
CA ASN A 200 -8.34 8.61 -19.14
C ASN A 200 -7.93 9.71 -18.13
N SER A 201 -8.89 10.30 -17.40
CA SER A 201 -8.59 11.24 -16.32
C SER A 201 -8.31 10.56 -14.97
N LEU A 202 -8.45 9.24 -14.90
CA LEU A 202 -8.24 8.44 -13.70
C LEU A 202 -6.97 7.58 -13.79
N LEU A 203 -5.93 8.11 -14.43
CA LEU A 203 -4.65 7.43 -14.60
C LEU A 203 -3.61 8.02 -13.64
N ASP A 204 -2.90 7.14 -12.95
CA ASP A 204 -1.85 7.49 -12.00
C ASP A 204 -2.31 8.49 -10.93
N VAL A 205 -3.45 8.17 -10.28
CA VAL A 205 -4.08 9.01 -9.27
C VAL A 205 -4.43 8.22 -8.01
N TRP A 206 -4.64 8.95 -6.92
CA TRP A 206 -5.32 8.47 -5.73
C TRP A 206 -6.82 8.69 -5.86
N LEU A 207 -7.59 7.62 -5.70
CA LEU A 207 -9.04 7.66 -5.77
C LEU A 207 -9.63 7.30 -4.40
N TRP A 208 -10.43 8.20 -3.81
CA TRP A 208 -11.14 7.90 -2.57
C TRP A 208 -12.20 6.83 -2.80
N TYR A 209 -12.15 5.78 -2.01
CA TYR A 209 -13.14 4.70 -2.04
C TYR A 209 -13.88 4.60 -0.69
N PRO A 210 -15.12 5.14 -0.60
CA PRO A 210 -15.87 5.21 0.66
C PRO A 210 -16.06 3.86 1.35
N ALA A 211 -16.36 2.80 0.59
CA ALA A 211 -16.55 1.46 1.15
C ALA A 211 -15.28 0.86 1.77
N PHE A 212 -14.11 1.38 1.43
CA PHE A 212 -12.83 0.99 2.00
C PHE A 212 -12.30 2.01 3.04
N GLY A 213 -12.87 3.22 3.04
CA GLY A 213 -12.49 4.30 3.95
C GLY A 213 -11.06 4.81 3.74
N SER A 214 -10.51 4.67 2.53
CA SER A 214 -9.14 5.07 2.20
C SER A 214 -9.02 5.43 0.71
N PHE A 215 -7.97 6.17 0.37
CA PHE A 215 -7.57 6.33 -1.02
C PHE A 215 -6.90 5.05 -1.52
N ILE A 216 -7.18 4.71 -2.75
CA ILE A 216 -6.57 3.61 -3.48
C ILE A 216 -5.80 4.14 -4.69
N TYR A 217 -4.73 3.47 -5.05
CA TYR A 217 -3.99 3.79 -6.27
C TYR A 217 -4.72 3.26 -7.50
N MET A 218 -4.93 4.13 -8.48
CA MET A 218 -5.46 3.80 -9.80
C MET A 218 -4.35 4.01 -10.83
N PRO A 219 -3.66 2.94 -11.25
CA PRO A 219 -2.54 3.06 -12.19
C PRO A 219 -3.02 3.40 -13.60
N GLY A 220 -2.14 4.03 -14.38
CA GLY A 220 -2.37 4.34 -15.80
C GLY A 220 -2.28 3.11 -16.71
N SER A 221 -1.58 2.07 -16.28
CA SER A 221 -1.42 0.81 -17.00
C SER A 221 -1.36 -0.35 -16.00
N ARG A 222 -1.14 -1.58 -16.49
CA ARG A 222 -0.93 -2.73 -15.60
C ARG A 222 0.22 -2.48 -14.65
N TYR A 223 -0.06 -2.54 -13.37
CA TYR A 223 0.90 -2.30 -12.32
C TYR A 223 0.99 -3.51 -11.38
N ARG A 224 2.20 -3.78 -10.92
CA ARG A 224 2.47 -4.71 -9.84
C ARG A 224 3.28 -3.97 -8.79
N SER A 225 2.75 -3.93 -7.58
CA SER A 225 3.46 -3.29 -6.46
C SER A 225 4.78 -3.99 -6.15
N PRO A 226 5.70 -3.34 -5.44
CA PRO A 226 6.94 -3.96 -4.97
C PRO A 226 6.72 -5.20 -4.09
N TYR A 227 5.57 -5.31 -3.41
CA TYR A 227 5.15 -6.52 -2.71
C TYR A 227 4.61 -7.63 -3.62
N GLY A 228 4.42 -7.35 -4.93
CA GLY A 228 4.00 -8.33 -5.93
C GLY A 228 2.49 -8.38 -6.17
N TYR A 229 1.68 -7.54 -5.53
CA TYR A 229 0.24 -7.48 -5.77
C TYR A 229 -0.11 -6.76 -7.07
N ARG A 230 -1.15 -7.24 -7.74
CA ARG A 230 -1.58 -6.70 -9.03
C ARG A 230 -2.63 -5.62 -8.85
N TYR A 231 -2.42 -4.52 -9.53
CA TYR A 231 -3.39 -3.44 -9.66
C TYR A 231 -3.89 -3.37 -11.09
N GLN A 232 -5.12 -2.94 -11.25
CA GLN A 232 -5.79 -2.85 -12.54
C GLN A 232 -6.03 -1.39 -12.91
N ALA A 233 -5.63 -1.00 -14.11
CA ALA A 233 -5.95 0.32 -14.64
C ALA A 233 -7.44 0.43 -14.98
N ALA A 234 -8.03 1.62 -14.82
CA ALA A 234 -9.43 1.85 -15.14
C ALA A 234 -9.78 1.54 -16.60
N GLY A 235 -8.86 1.84 -17.54
CA GLY A 235 -9.06 1.66 -18.99
C GLY A 235 -8.90 0.23 -19.49
N GLU A 236 -8.05 -0.60 -18.87
CA GLU A 236 -7.76 -1.97 -19.35
C GLU A 236 -8.92 -2.93 -19.18
N VAL A 237 -9.86 -2.53 -18.35
CA VAL A 237 -11.00 -3.32 -18.02
C VAL A 237 -12.03 -3.39 -19.15
N ARG A 238 -11.94 -2.53 -20.17
CA ARG A 238 -12.80 -2.56 -21.36
C ARG A 238 -12.43 -3.67 -22.37
N SER A 239 -11.24 -4.24 -22.32
CA SER A 239 -10.76 -5.20 -23.33
C SER A 239 -11.28 -6.62 -23.20
N TYR A 240 -11.93 -7.02 -22.10
CA TYR A 240 -12.39 -8.39 -21.88
C TYR A 240 -13.87 -8.64 -22.18
N GLY A 241 -14.61 -7.67 -22.74
CA GLY A 241 -16.03 -7.74 -23.09
C GLY A 241 -16.31 -7.93 -24.59
N GLY A 242 -15.34 -8.40 -25.36
CA GLY A 242 -15.47 -8.60 -26.81
C GLY A 242 -15.79 -10.02 -27.20
N GLY A 243 -17.09 -10.34 -27.42
CA GLY A 243 -17.50 -11.22 -28.46
C GLY A 243 -17.51 -12.72 -28.19
N PHE A 244 -18.50 -13.23 -27.44
CA PHE A 244 -19.13 -14.46 -27.88
C PHE A 244 -20.14 -14.07 -29.01
N SER A 245 -19.64 -13.95 -30.25
CA SER A 245 -20.48 -13.97 -31.42
C SER A 245 -20.93 -15.43 -31.59
N ALA A 246 -22.16 -15.72 -31.19
CA ALA A 246 -22.85 -16.91 -31.62
C ALA A 246 -23.00 -16.83 -33.13
N GLY A 247 -22.17 -17.53 -33.85
CA GLY A 247 -22.28 -17.72 -35.28
C GLY A 247 -23.51 -18.54 -35.59
N SER A 248 -24.58 -17.85 -36.00
CA SER A 248 -25.72 -18.40 -36.65
C SER A 248 -25.28 -18.90 -38.02
N GLY A 249 -25.49 -20.20 -38.26
CA GLY A 249 -25.16 -20.86 -39.50
C GLY A 249 -26.02 -20.39 -40.67
N GLY A 250 -25.43 -20.35 -41.84
CA GLY A 250 -26.09 -20.13 -43.13
C GLY A 250 -25.18 -20.63 -44.25
N GLY A 251 -25.62 -21.67 -44.90
CA GLY A 251 -24.91 -22.55 -45.82
C GLY A 251 -24.51 -21.98 -47.16
N GLY A 252 -23.75 -22.79 -47.85
CA GLY A 252 -23.81 -22.91 -49.32
C GLY A 252 -22.52 -22.53 -50.07
N GLY A 253 -21.92 -23.51 -50.75
CA GLY A 253 -21.19 -23.22 -51.96
C GLY A 253 -19.80 -23.83 -52.09
N SER A 254 -19.77 -25.04 -52.65
CA SER A 254 -18.67 -25.72 -53.29
C SER A 254 -17.72 -24.87 -54.14
N ASN A 255 -16.41 -25.15 -54.05
CA ASN A 255 -15.70 -25.65 -55.21
C ASN A 255 -14.28 -26.16 -54.89
N ALA A 256 -13.94 -27.23 -55.59
CA ALA A 256 -12.69 -27.98 -55.49
C ALA A 256 -11.49 -27.21 -56.11
N ASN A 257 -10.29 -27.42 -55.62
CA ASN A 257 -9.23 -28.01 -56.45
C ASN A 257 -7.96 -28.41 -55.66
N ALA A 258 -7.35 -29.40 -56.21
CA ALA A 258 -6.33 -30.31 -55.80
C ALA A 258 -4.89 -29.74 -55.61
N GLY A 259 -4.08 -30.55 -54.96
CA GLY A 259 -2.63 -30.66 -55.09
C GLY A 259 -1.92 -30.51 -53.73
N GLY A 260 -1.43 -31.48 -53.08
CA GLY A 260 -0.45 -32.44 -53.41
C GLY A 260 0.63 -32.42 -52.36
N GLY A 261 0.89 -33.54 -51.70
CA GLY A 261 2.26 -33.91 -51.39
C GLY A 261 2.73 -33.90 -49.95
N SER A 262 2.82 -35.07 -49.40
CA SER A 262 3.89 -35.78 -48.70
C SER A 262 3.99 -35.66 -47.19
N SER A 263 3.53 -36.77 -46.61
CA SER A 263 4.15 -37.66 -45.61
C SER A 263 5.34 -37.15 -44.78
N ASN A 264 5.26 -37.17 -43.46
CA ASN A 264 6.04 -38.14 -42.72
C ASN A 264 5.47 -38.42 -41.33
N SER A 265 5.30 -39.69 -41.09
CA SER A 265 4.93 -40.35 -39.84
C SER A 265 6.09 -40.29 -38.84
N ASN A 266 5.82 -40.05 -37.54
CA ASN A 266 6.39 -40.96 -36.56
C ASN A 266 5.54 -40.97 -35.29
N ALA A 267 5.12 -42.16 -34.96
CA ALA A 267 4.42 -42.52 -33.75
C ALA A 267 5.43 -42.80 -32.64
N SER A 268 5.16 -42.40 -31.41
CA SER A 268 5.44 -43.25 -30.26
C SER A 268 4.54 -42.93 -29.08
N SER A 269 3.96 -44.01 -28.65
CA SER A 269 3.10 -44.26 -27.51
C SER A 269 3.77 -44.01 -26.16
N GLY A 270 2.99 -43.63 -25.17
CA GLY A 270 3.38 -43.69 -23.76
C GLY A 270 2.28 -43.16 -22.87
N GLY A 271 1.50 -44.08 -22.33
CA GLY A 271 0.38 -43.85 -21.42
C GLY A 271 0.85 -43.50 -19.98
N GLY A 272 -0.07 -42.99 -19.18
CA GLY A 272 0.11 -42.79 -17.75
C GLY A 272 -1.01 -41.92 -17.22
N GLY A 273 -2.04 -42.57 -16.67
CA GLY A 273 -3.17 -41.95 -16.01
C GLY A 273 -2.76 -41.39 -14.67
N GLY A 274 -3.48 -40.36 -14.25
CA GLY A 274 -3.40 -39.77 -12.90
C GLY A 274 -4.62 -38.91 -12.69
N GLY A 275 -5.55 -39.46 -11.91
CA GLY A 275 -6.84 -38.81 -11.59
C GLY A 275 -6.72 -37.62 -10.67
N PRO A 276 -7.81 -36.85 -10.49
CA PRO A 276 -7.82 -35.63 -9.72
C PRO A 276 -7.82 -35.90 -8.23
N VAL A 277 -6.87 -35.34 -7.51
CA VAL A 277 -6.85 -35.30 -6.05
C VAL A 277 -7.77 -34.16 -5.58
N GLY A 278 -8.90 -34.56 -5.01
CA GLY A 278 -9.81 -33.67 -4.29
C GLY A 278 -9.17 -33.21 -2.98
N PHE A 279 -9.07 -31.92 -2.76
CA PHE A 279 -8.76 -31.35 -1.46
C PHE A 279 -10.04 -31.13 -0.68
N SER A 280 -10.25 -31.99 0.32
CA SER A 280 -11.27 -31.84 1.34
C SER A 280 -10.81 -30.79 2.36
N SER A 281 -11.55 -29.69 2.49
CA SER A 281 -11.37 -28.68 3.51
C SER A 281 -12.09 -29.12 4.80
N SER A 282 -11.36 -29.57 5.78
CA SER A 282 -11.85 -29.74 7.14
C SER A 282 -11.57 -28.46 7.97
N VAL A 283 -12.65 -27.81 8.39
CA VAL A 283 -12.65 -26.71 9.36
C VAL A 283 -12.64 -27.32 10.75
N PRO A 284 -11.73 -26.96 11.65
CA PRO A 284 -11.89 -27.31 13.07
C PRO A 284 -12.78 -26.29 13.78
N ALA A 285 -13.78 -26.79 14.46
CA ALA A 285 -14.63 -26.05 15.37
C ALA A 285 -13.82 -25.56 16.59
N SER A 286 -13.89 -24.27 16.88
CA SER A 286 -13.35 -23.68 18.08
C SER A 286 -14.35 -23.86 19.23
N THR A 287 -13.99 -24.67 20.19
CA THR A 287 -14.61 -24.74 21.51
C THR A 287 -14.21 -23.51 22.35
N GLY A 288 -15.22 -22.94 23.02
CA GLY A 288 -15.10 -21.76 23.85
C GLY A 288 -14.15 -21.91 25.03
N ALA A 289 -13.52 -20.80 25.39
CA ALA A 289 -12.86 -20.59 26.67
C ALA A 289 -13.43 -19.34 27.33
N SER A 290 -13.91 -19.56 28.50
CA SER A 290 -14.51 -18.67 29.47
C SER A 290 -13.55 -17.56 29.94
N SER A 291 -14.11 -16.36 30.11
CA SER A 291 -13.51 -15.18 30.70
C SER A 291 -13.26 -15.37 32.21
N PRO A 292 -12.17 -14.86 32.78
CA PRO A 292 -12.08 -14.68 34.24
C PRO A 292 -12.52 -13.26 34.62
N THR A 293 -13.40 -13.21 35.60
CA THR A 293 -13.87 -12.04 36.34
C THR A 293 -12.76 -11.40 37.19
N PRO A 294 -12.62 -10.07 37.27
CA PRO A 294 -11.71 -9.46 38.25
C PRO A 294 -12.37 -9.35 39.62
N SER A 295 -11.68 -9.88 40.61
CA SER A 295 -11.99 -9.76 42.05
C SER A 295 -11.54 -8.39 42.55
N ALA A 296 -12.48 -7.69 43.20
CA ALA A 296 -12.23 -6.47 43.95
C ALA A 296 -11.54 -6.81 45.29
N GLY A 297 -10.47 -6.11 45.60
CA GLY A 297 -9.82 -6.12 46.91
C GLY A 297 -9.39 -4.71 47.29
N ALA A 298 -10.22 -4.10 48.13
CA ALA A 298 -9.90 -2.86 48.83
C ALA A 298 -8.89 -3.10 49.95
N GLN A 299 -7.91 -2.21 50.15
CA GLN A 299 -7.54 -1.77 51.49
C GLN A 299 -6.76 -0.46 51.47
N ALA A 300 -7.22 0.41 52.33
CA ALA A 300 -6.68 1.70 52.70
C ALA A 300 -5.42 1.57 53.56
N GLY A 301 -4.52 2.54 53.45
CA GLY A 301 -3.40 2.71 54.34
C GLY A 301 -2.91 4.14 54.31
N ALA A 302 -3.44 4.95 55.18
CA ALA A 302 -2.93 6.29 55.49
C ALA A 302 -1.69 6.22 56.37
N SER A 303 -0.69 7.03 56.09
CA SER A 303 0.32 7.40 57.08
C SER A 303 0.89 8.76 56.76
N THR A 304 0.65 9.62 57.67
CA THR A 304 1.05 11.00 57.96
C THR A 304 2.55 11.15 58.29
N GLY A 305 3.06 12.35 58.10
CA GLY A 305 4.28 12.92 58.71
C GLY A 305 5.38 13.22 57.70
N GLY A 306 5.99 14.33 57.66
CA GLY A 306 6.01 15.54 58.48
C GLY A 306 7.25 16.33 58.03
N HIS A 307 7.11 17.65 57.99
CA HIS A 307 8.11 18.71 58.24
C HIS A 307 9.58 18.52 57.93
N SER A 308 10.27 19.42 57.25
CA SER A 308 10.79 20.72 57.65
C SER A 308 11.74 21.21 56.56
N ASN A 309 11.63 22.36 56.05
CA ASN A 309 12.21 23.64 56.39
C ASN A 309 13.74 23.76 56.23
N THR A 310 14.11 24.91 55.59
CA THR A 310 15.25 25.79 55.86
C THR A 310 16.33 25.78 54.79
N THR A 311 16.51 26.83 54.07
CA THR A 311 17.12 28.14 54.13
C THR A 311 18.30 28.32 53.20
N LEU A 312 18.23 29.34 52.38
CA LEU A 312 19.15 30.41 52.00
C LEU A 312 20.67 30.21 52.14
N GLY A 313 21.37 30.60 51.10
CA GLY A 313 22.69 31.17 51.34
C GLY A 313 23.61 31.24 50.12
N LYS A 314 23.71 32.46 49.59
CA LYS A 314 24.77 33.10 48.81
C LYS A 314 25.09 32.59 47.39
#